data_1d90e242722f926ba030c3ee53230603
#
_entry.id   1d90e242722f926ba030c3ee53230603
#
_cell.length_a   1.000
_cell.length_b   1.000
_cell.length_c   1.000
_cell.angle_alpha   90.00
_cell.angle_beta   90.00
_cell.angle_gamma   90.00
#
_symmetry.space_group_name_H-M   'P 1'
#
loop_
_entity.id
_entity.type
_entity.pdbx_description
1 polymer ?
#
loop_
_entity_poly.entity_id
_entity_poly.type
_entity_poly.pdbx_seq_one_letter_code
_entity_poly.pdbx_strand_id
1 'polypeptide(L)'
;NVSDDNLVTVKGPKGQLSQQIHKNIKVLVDDNEVRVERPADDKFNKSLHGLSRTLIYNMVEGVTKGFQKNLELVGVGYRAQKQGNKLVLTVGYSHPVEINEEAGVEFEVPAPNRIIVKGIDKQKVGALASKIRSVRPPEPYKGKGIKYENERILRKVGKAGN
;
A
#
# COMPACT_ATOMS: atom_id res chain seq x y z
N ASN A 1 -3.11 -22.51 5.08
CA ASN A 1 -3.42 -23.08 6.38
C ASN A 1 -4.46 -22.24 7.11
N VAL A 2 -5.47 -22.89 7.68
CA VAL A 2 -6.55 -22.22 8.41
C VAL A 2 -6.62 -22.85 9.80
N SER A 3 -6.53 -22.04 10.85
CA SER A 3 -6.66 -22.51 12.22
C SER A 3 -8.14 -22.53 12.65
N ASP A 4 -8.42 -23.14 13.80
CA ASP A 4 -9.79 -23.30 14.32
C ASP A 4 -10.48 -21.96 14.61
N ASP A 5 -9.72 -20.91 14.86
CA ASP A 5 -10.23 -19.55 15.13
C ASP A 5 -10.30 -18.68 13.88
N ASN A 6 -10.24 -19.27 12.69
CA ASN A 6 -10.27 -18.57 11.40
C ASN A 6 -9.06 -17.66 11.12
N LEU A 7 -7.93 -17.96 11.72
CA LEU A 7 -6.69 -17.31 11.34
C LEU A 7 -6.15 -18.00 10.09
N VAL A 8 -6.14 -17.29 8.97
CA VAL A 8 -5.64 -17.81 7.70
C VAL A 8 -4.19 -17.42 7.54
N THR A 9 -3.34 -18.41 7.28
CA THR A 9 -1.91 -18.20 7.05
C THR A 9 -1.56 -18.65 5.64
N VAL A 10 -0.91 -17.77 4.87
CA VAL A 10 -0.49 -18.04 3.50
C VAL A 10 1.01 -17.91 3.42
N LYS A 11 1.67 -18.95 2.89
CA LYS A 11 3.11 -19.00 2.73
C LYS A 11 3.47 -19.13 1.26
N GLY A 12 4.41 -18.34 0.80
CA GLY A 12 4.86 -18.35 -0.58
C GLY A 12 6.35 -18.02 -0.70
N PRO A 13 6.85 -17.92 -1.96
CA PRO A 13 8.28 -17.68 -2.20
C PRO A 13 8.83 -16.40 -1.58
N LYS A 14 7.99 -15.38 -1.41
CA LYS A 14 8.43 -14.08 -0.90
C LYS A 14 8.23 -13.90 0.60
N GLY A 15 7.54 -14.82 1.26
CA GLY A 15 7.32 -14.74 2.70
C GLY A 15 6.02 -15.38 3.14
N GLN A 16 5.54 -14.95 4.28
CA GLN A 16 4.36 -15.51 4.92
C GLN A 16 3.49 -14.37 5.47
N LEU A 17 2.19 -14.47 5.26
CA LEU A 17 1.21 -13.53 5.78
C LEU A 17 0.12 -14.27 6.52
N SER A 18 -0.46 -13.63 7.54
CA SER A 18 -1.59 -14.15 8.29
C SER A 18 -2.65 -13.06 8.41
N GLN A 19 -3.91 -13.48 8.36
CA GLN A 19 -5.05 -12.58 8.49
C GLN A 19 -6.16 -13.26 9.25
N GLN A 20 -6.71 -12.57 10.24
CA GLN A 20 -7.88 -13.03 10.95
C GLN A 20 -9.12 -12.79 10.10
N ILE A 21 -9.86 -13.85 9.80
CA ILE A 21 -11.11 -13.78 9.03
C ILE A 21 -12.28 -13.82 10.01
N HIS A 22 -13.36 -13.10 9.71
CA HIS A 22 -14.53 -13.03 10.56
C HIS A 22 -15.11 -14.42 10.80
N LYS A 23 -15.57 -14.67 12.02
CA LYS A 23 -16.08 -15.99 12.46
C LYS A 23 -17.27 -16.51 11.64
N ASN A 24 -18.05 -15.61 11.03
CA ASN A 24 -19.19 -15.98 10.21
C ASN A 24 -18.80 -16.57 8.86
N ILE A 25 -17.56 -16.37 8.45
CA ILE A 25 -17.06 -16.82 7.14
C ILE A 25 -16.34 -18.15 7.32
N LYS A 26 -16.72 -19.14 6.51
CA LYS A 26 -16.07 -20.44 6.50
C LYS A 26 -15.02 -20.46 5.39
N VAL A 27 -13.81 -20.83 5.76
CA VAL A 27 -12.69 -20.93 4.81
C VAL A 27 -12.34 -22.40 4.62
N LEU A 28 -12.42 -22.86 3.38
CA LEU A 28 -12.14 -24.25 3.01
C LEU A 28 -10.91 -24.30 2.13
N VAL A 29 -9.97 -25.18 2.46
CA VAL A 29 -8.73 -25.34 1.70
C VAL A 29 -8.73 -26.71 1.04
N ASP A 30 -8.74 -26.72 -0.29
CA ASP A 30 -8.55 -27.91 -1.11
C ASP A 30 -7.12 -27.88 -1.69
N ASP A 31 -6.71 -28.96 -2.38
CA ASP A 31 -5.34 -29.07 -2.90
C ASP A 31 -4.92 -27.89 -3.80
N ASN A 32 -5.84 -27.38 -4.62
CA ASN A 32 -5.53 -26.34 -5.61
C ASN A 32 -6.32 -25.05 -5.45
N GLU A 33 -7.21 -24.98 -4.44
CA GLU A 33 -8.01 -23.76 -4.28
C GLU A 33 -8.40 -23.51 -2.83
N VAL A 34 -8.69 -22.26 -2.53
CA VAL A 34 -9.25 -21.82 -1.26
C VAL A 34 -10.64 -21.28 -1.54
N ARG A 35 -11.64 -21.84 -0.87
CA ARG A 35 -13.02 -21.38 -1.01
C ARG A 35 -13.49 -20.68 0.25
N VAL A 36 -14.30 -19.66 0.05
CA VAL A 36 -14.87 -18.86 1.14
C VAL A 36 -16.38 -18.97 1.04
N GLU A 37 -17.03 -19.35 2.14
CA GLU A 37 -18.47 -19.51 2.19
C GLU A 37 -19.09 -18.60 3.26
N ARG A 38 -20.30 -18.13 2.99
CA ARG A 38 -21.09 -17.32 3.93
C ARG A 38 -22.30 -18.10 4.40
N PRO A 39 -22.78 -17.87 5.66
CA PRO A 39 -23.91 -18.62 6.20
C PRO A 39 -25.27 -18.14 5.67
N ALA A 40 -25.36 -16.91 5.16
CA ALA A 40 -26.61 -16.32 4.68
C ALA A 40 -26.34 -15.27 3.61
N ASP A 41 -27.39 -14.86 2.90
CA ASP A 41 -27.29 -13.90 1.82
C ASP A 41 -27.70 -12.48 2.22
N ASP A 42 -27.72 -12.16 3.51
CA ASP A 42 -27.97 -10.81 3.98
C ASP A 42 -26.79 -9.88 3.64
N LYS A 43 -27.03 -8.58 3.68
CA LYS A 43 -26.06 -7.58 3.29
C LYS A 43 -24.76 -7.68 4.09
N PHE A 44 -24.85 -7.92 5.40
CA PHE A 44 -23.68 -8.04 6.26
C PHE A 44 -22.80 -9.23 5.88
N ASN A 45 -23.38 -10.42 5.72
CA ASN A 45 -22.62 -11.61 5.35
C ASN A 45 -22.09 -11.56 3.91
N LYS A 46 -22.82 -10.94 2.99
CA LYS A 46 -22.30 -10.71 1.64
C LYS A 46 -21.07 -9.80 1.65
N SER A 47 -21.08 -8.75 2.44
CA SER A 47 -19.95 -7.83 2.55
C SER A 47 -18.74 -8.50 3.19
N LEU A 48 -18.94 -9.30 4.23
CA LEU A 48 -17.88 -10.11 4.86
C LEU A 48 -17.29 -11.12 3.91
N HIS A 49 -18.14 -11.77 3.11
CA HIS A 49 -17.71 -12.75 2.12
C HIS A 49 -16.77 -12.12 1.08
N GLY A 50 -17.19 -11.00 0.50
CA GLY A 50 -16.37 -10.27 -0.46
C GLY A 50 -15.06 -9.76 0.14
N LEU A 51 -15.12 -9.20 1.35
CA LEU A 51 -13.92 -8.73 2.05
C LEU A 51 -12.95 -9.89 2.32
N SER A 52 -13.44 -11.00 2.84
CA SER A 52 -12.61 -12.15 3.19
C SER A 52 -11.92 -12.73 1.96
N ARG A 53 -12.66 -12.86 0.86
CA ARG A 53 -12.09 -13.32 -0.42
C ARG A 53 -10.97 -12.40 -0.88
N THR A 54 -11.19 -11.09 -0.83
CA THR A 54 -10.19 -10.10 -1.23
C THR A 54 -8.95 -10.15 -0.35
N LEU A 55 -9.13 -10.27 0.98
CA LEU A 55 -8.02 -10.35 1.91
C LEU A 55 -7.14 -11.57 1.64
N ILE A 56 -7.76 -12.73 1.42
CA ILE A 56 -7.03 -13.97 1.13
C ILE A 56 -6.34 -13.87 -0.22
N TYR A 57 -7.03 -13.37 -1.24
CA TYR A 57 -6.46 -13.16 -2.57
C TYR A 57 -5.23 -12.25 -2.51
N ASN A 58 -5.31 -11.15 -1.77
CA ASN A 58 -4.19 -10.22 -1.62
C ASN A 58 -3.01 -10.87 -0.90
N MET A 59 -3.25 -11.74 0.07
CA MET A 59 -2.17 -12.49 0.71
C MET A 59 -1.47 -13.42 -0.26
N VAL A 60 -2.23 -14.15 -1.08
CA VAL A 60 -1.67 -15.06 -2.09
C VAL A 60 -0.84 -14.28 -3.10
N GLU A 61 -1.34 -13.17 -3.61
CA GLU A 61 -0.61 -12.30 -4.53
C GLU A 61 0.65 -11.75 -3.89
N GLY A 62 0.55 -11.29 -2.64
CA GLY A 62 1.67 -10.68 -1.92
C GLY A 62 2.83 -11.63 -1.70
N VAL A 63 2.57 -12.84 -1.23
CA VAL A 63 3.63 -13.82 -0.96
C VAL A 63 4.18 -14.45 -2.23
N THR A 64 3.48 -14.33 -3.35
CA THR A 64 3.89 -14.85 -4.65
C THR A 64 4.63 -13.82 -5.49
N LYS A 65 4.03 -12.66 -5.70
CA LYS A 65 4.54 -11.59 -6.58
C LYS A 65 5.04 -10.36 -5.83
N GLY A 66 4.45 -10.09 -4.67
CA GLY A 66 4.69 -8.86 -3.94
C GLY A 66 3.87 -7.69 -4.51
N PHE A 67 3.88 -6.60 -3.77
CA PHE A 67 3.22 -5.35 -4.17
C PHE A 67 4.22 -4.22 -4.20
N GLN A 68 3.96 -3.24 -5.04
CA GLN A 68 4.75 -2.01 -5.04
C GLN A 68 3.87 -0.80 -5.38
N LYS A 69 4.25 0.34 -4.84
CA LYS A 69 3.70 1.64 -5.19
C LYS A 69 4.84 2.54 -5.59
N ASN A 70 4.67 3.20 -6.73
CA ASN A 70 5.66 4.13 -7.26
C ASN A 70 5.19 5.56 -7.01
N LEU A 71 6.10 6.39 -6.50
CA LEU A 71 5.83 7.78 -6.19
C LEU A 71 6.81 8.67 -6.96
N GLU A 72 6.34 9.84 -7.33
CA GLU A 72 7.15 10.85 -8.00
C GLU A 72 7.16 12.14 -7.19
N LEU A 73 8.32 12.77 -7.12
CA LEU A 73 8.46 14.10 -6.55
C LEU A 73 8.49 15.11 -7.68
N VAL A 74 7.58 16.06 -7.62
CA VAL A 74 7.48 17.14 -8.63
C VAL A 74 7.77 18.47 -7.94
N GLY A 75 8.75 19.18 -8.44
CA GLY A 75 9.14 20.50 -7.92
C GLY A 75 10.63 20.70 -7.93
N VAL A 76 11.05 21.93 -8.18
CA VAL A 76 12.47 22.28 -8.18
C VAL A 76 13.04 22.13 -6.77
N GLY A 77 14.14 21.38 -6.66
CA GLY A 77 14.79 21.13 -5.38
C GLY A 77 14.15 20.02 -4.54
N TYR A 78 13.04 19.47 -4.97
CA TYR A 78 12.41 18.32 -4.27
C TYR A 78 13.17 17.06 -4.62
N ARG A 79 13.60 16.34 -3.60
CA ARG A 79 14.35 15.10 -3.81
C ARG A 79 14.14 14.11 -2.68
N ALA A 80 14.38 12.85 -2.99
CA ALA A 80 14.37 11.75 -2.05
C ALA A 80 15.72 11.07 -2.03
N GLN A 81 16.08 10.52 -0.88
CA GLN A 81 17.33 9.81 -0.67
C GLN A 81 17.07 8.64 0.27
N LYS A 82 17.68 7.50 0.00
CA LYS A 82 17.63 6.37 0.92
C LYS A 82 18.94 6.32 1.72
N GLN A 83 18.84 6.35 3.04
CA GLN A 83 19.99 6.24 3.95
C GLN A 83 19.75 5.06 4.89
N GLY A 84 20.37 3.92 4.60
CA GLY A 84 20.16 2.70 5.37
C GLY A 84 18.69 2.27 5.28
N ASN A 85 18.00 2.25 6.43
CA ASN A 85 16.58 1.90 6.52
C ASN A 85 15.66 3.12 6.53
N LYS A 86 16.20 4.30 6.19
CA LYS A 86 15.43 5.54 6.21
C LYS A 86 15.25 6.10 4.82
N LEU A 87 14.08 6.69 4.60
CA LEU A 87 13.83 7.52 3.46
C LEU A 87 13.90 8.98 3.91
N VAL A 88 14.78 9.77 3.29
CA VAL A 88 14.95 11.18 3.61
C VAL A 88 14.36 12.01 2.47
N LEU A 89 13.39 12.85 2.80
CA LEU A 89 12.66 13.68 1.84
C LEU A 89 13.00 15.16 2.03
N THR A 90 13.47 15.79 0.97
CA THR A 90 13.68 17.24 0.92
C THR A 90 12.60 17.81 0.01
N VAL A 91 11.57 18.44 0.60
CA VAL A 91 10.37 18.84 -0.14
C VAL A 91 9.93 20.27 0.23
N GLY A 92 10.89 21.15 0.39
CA GLY A 92 10.61 22.56 0.64
C GLY A 92 10.35 22.95 2.08
N TYR A 93 10.58 22.04 3.02
CA TYR A 93 10.53 22.37 4.45
C TYR A 93 11.91 22.78 4.96
N SER A 94 11.94 23.44 6.12
CA SER A 94 13.19 23.87 6.74
C SER A 94 14.08 22.71 7.16
N HIS A 95 13.47 21.56 7.42
CA HIS A 95 14.17 20.32 7.78
C HIS A 95 13.75 19.19 6.84
N PRO A 96 14.67 18.27 6.51
CA PRO A 96 14.29 17.06 5.78
C PRO A 96 13.35 16.20 6.64
N VAL A 97 12.45 15.50 5.97
CA VAL A 97 11.53 14.57 6.63
C VAL A 97 12.09 13.16 6.50
N GLU A 98 12.21 12.46 7.61
CA GLU A 98 12.71 11.10 7.64
C GLU A 98 11.57 10.12 7.89
N ILE A 99 11.52 9.05 7.10
CA ILE A 99 10.55 7.97 7.26
C ILE A 99 11.32 6.65 7.34
N ASN A 100 11.10 5.90 8.41
CA ASN A 100 11.75 4.62 8.61
C ASN A 100 11.01 3.49 7.86
N GLU A 101 11.76 2.48 7.43
CA GLU A 101 11.17 1.26 6.91
C GLU A 101 10.43 0.53 8.04
N GLU A 102 9.31 -0.07 7.69
CA GLU A 102 8.57 -0.95 8.59
C GLU A 102 8.89 -2.40 8.25
N ALA A 103 8.64 -3.31 9.20
CA ALA A 103 8.87 -4.73 8.98
C ALA A 103 8.06 -5.23 7.77
N GLY A 104 8.73 -5.84 6.81
CA GLY A 104 8.10 -6.37 5.61
C GLY A 104 7.88 -5.35 4.49
N VAL A 105 8.33 -4.10 4.67
CA VAL A 105 8.22 -3.05 3.65
C VAL A 105 9.58 -2.39 3.47
N GLU A 106 10.01 -2.24 2.23
CA GLU A 106 11.29 -1.59 1.92
C GLU A 106 11.12 -0.47 0.89
N PHE A 107 12.06 0.46 0.90
CA PHE A 107 12.10 1.56 -0.05
C PHE A 107 13.19 1.35 -1.09
N GLU A 108 12.93 1.81 -2.31
CA GLU A 108 13.96 2.01 -3.32
C GLU A 108 13.86 3.42 -3.85
N VAL A 109 15.00 4.03 -4.12
CA VAL A 109 15.09 5.38 -4.72
C VAL A 109 15.96 5.27 -5.96
N PRO A 110 15.39 4.86 -7.11
CA PRO A 110 16.17 4.70 -8.34
C PRO A 110 16.63 6.02 -8.93
N ALA A 111 15.94 7.12 -8.58
CA ALA A 111 16.29 8.48 -8.98
C ALA A 111 15.87 9.44 -7.87
N PRO A 112 16.47 10.64 -7.78
CA PRO A 112 16.12 11.58 -6.72
C PRO A 112 14.65 12.01 -6.70
N ASN A 113 13.94 11.86 -7.81
CA ASN A 113 12.53 12.23 -7.92
C ASN A 113 11.59 11.02 -7.96
N ARG A 114 12.09 9.81 -7.69
CA ARG A 114 11.26 8.60 -7.71
C ARG A 114 11.49 7.75 -6.47
N ILE A 115 10.40 7.27 -5.92
CA ILE A 115 10.41 6.38 -4.75
C ILE A 115 9.57 5.16 -5.10
N ILE A 116 10.09 3.98 -4.76
CA ILE A 116 9.35 2.72 -4.89
C ILE A 116 9.18 2.14 -3.49
N VAL A 117 7.95 1.86 -3.10
CA VAL A 117 7.61 1.20 -1.84
C VAL A 117 7.22 -0.23 -2.18
N LYS A 118 7.93 -1.21 -1.62
CA LYS A 118 7.73 -2.63 -1.92
C LYS A 118 7.43 -3.42 -0.65
N GLY A 119 6.60 -4.44 -0.78
CA GLY A 119 6.32 -5.36 0.31
C GLY A 119 5.35 -6.45 -0.10
N ILE A 120 5.16 -7.42 0.79
CA ILE A 120 4.25 -8.53 0.55
C ILE A 120 2.84 -8.23 1.05
N ASP A 121 2.68 -7.28 1.99
CA ASP A 121 1.40 -6.89 2.55
C ASP A 121 0.87 -5.64 1.84
N LYS A 122 -0.19 -5.80 1.06
CA LYS A 122 -0.78 -4.71 0.28
C LYS A 122 -1.19 -3.53 1.16
N GLN A 123 -1.75 -3.81 2.35
CA GLN A 123 -2.20 -2.75 3.26
C GLN A 123 -1.02 -1.93 3.78
N LYS A 124 0.06 -2.59 4.18
CA LYS A 124 1.27 -1.91 4.67
C LYS A 124 1.94 -1.08 3.58
N VAL A 125 2.06 -1.65 2.38
CA VAL A 125 2.64 -0.93 1.23
C VAL A 125 1.80 0.30 0.91
N GLY A 126 0.50 0.16 0.85
CA GLY A 126 -0.42 1.27 0.57
C GLY A 126 -0.40 2.33 1.65
N ALA A 127 -0.42 1.92 2.93
CA ALA A 127 -0.41 2.84 4.07
C ALA A 127 0.89 3.65 4.10
N LEU A 128 2.03 3.00 3.88
CA LEU A 128 3.32 3.69 3.88
C LEU A 128 3.48 4.62 2.69
N ALA A 129 3.03 4.21 1.52
CA ALA A 129 3.02 5.07 0.32
C ALA A 129 2.13 6.31 0.54
N SER A 130 0.97 6.11 1.14
CA SER A 130 0.06 7.22 1.49
C SER A 130 0.71 8.17 2.51
N LYS A 131 1.40 7.63 3.50
CA LYS A 131 2.13 8.43 4.49
C LYS A 131 3.21 9.29 3.83
N ILE A 132 3.97 8.72 2.90
CA ILE A 132 4.99 9.46 2.14
C ILE A 132 4.34 10.57 1.33
N ARG A 133 3.27 10.27 0.61
CA ARG A 133 2.54 11.26 -0.18
C ARG A 133 2.01 12.40 0.69
N SER A 134 1.56 12.10 1.90
CA SER A 134 0.99 13.09 2.82
C SER A 134 2.02 14.07 3.37
N VAL A 135 3.31 13.77 3.27
CA VAL A 135 4.36 14.71 3.68
C VAL A 135 4.27 16.01 2.88
N ARG A 136 4.01 15.91 1.59
CA ARG A 136 3.80 17.07 0.73
C ARG A 136 2.90 16.69 -0.43
N PRO A 137 1.57 16.67 -0.24
CA PRO A 137 0.65 16.30 -1.32
C PRO A 137 0.76 17.24 -2.52
N PRO A 138 0.45 16.77 -3.72
CA PRO A 138 0.52 17.63 -4.89
C PRO A 138 -0.49 18.77 -4.78
N GLU A 139 -0.02 19.98 -5.03
CA GLU A 139 -0.88 21.16 -4.97
C GLU A 139 -1.62 21.35 -6.31
N PRO A 140 -2.77 22.04 -6.31
CA PRO A 140 -3.63 22.07 -7.50
C PRO A 140 -3.21 23.06 -8.60
N TYR A 141 -2.21 23.91 -8.35
CA TYR A 141 -1.84 24.96 -9.31
C TYR A 141 -0.71 24.53 -10.23
N LYS A 142 0.45 24.19 -9.67
CA LYS A 142 1.61 23.75 -10.45
C LYS A 142 1.90 22.26 -10.34
N GLY A 143 1.18 21.57 -9.47
CA GLY A 143 1.35 20.15 -9.25
C GLY A 143 2.58 19.77 -8.44
N LYS A 144 3.19 20.73 -7.73
CA LYS A 144 4.34 20.44 -6.86
C LYS A 144 3.94 19.57 -5.69
N GLY A 145 4.73 18.57 -5.39
CA GLY A 145 4.52 17.69 -4.27
C GLY A 145 4.91 16.27 -4.60
N ILE A 146 4.49 15.35 -3.74
CA ILE A 146 4.69 13.92 -3.92
C ILE A 146 3.38 13.32 -4.41
N LYS A 147 3.41 12.65 -5.56
CA LYS A 147 2.21 12.02 -6.14
C LYS A 147 2.49 10.56 -6.47
N TYR A 148 1.44 9.78 -6.64
CA TYR A 148 1.58 8.44 -7.23
C TYR A 148 1.95 8.58 -8.70
N GLU A 149 2.70 7.63 -9.22
CA GLU A 149 3.19 7.68 -10.62
C GLU A 149 2.06 7.88 -11.62
N ASN A 150 0.93 7.22 -11.42
CA ASN A 150 -0.21 7.28 -12.33
C ASN A 150 -1.27 8.29 -11.91
N GLU A 151 -0.99 9.07 -10.88
CA GLU A 151 -1.98 10.00 -10.35
C GLU A 151 -2.13 11.21 -11.27
N ARG A 152 -3.38 11.50 -11.62
CA ARG A 152 -3.72 12.70 -12.38
C ARG A 152 -4.13 13.80 -11.41
N ILE A 153 -3.43 14.92 -11.46
CA ILE A 153 -3.73 16.06 -10.59
C ILE A 153 -4.69 16.99 -11.32
N LEU A 154 -5.84 17.23 -10.67
CA LEU A 154 -6.78 18.23 -11.17
C LEU A 154 -6.21 19.62 -10.87
N ARG A 155 -5.78 20.30 -11.92
CA ARG A 155 -5.19 21.60 -11.76
C ARG A 155 -6.25 22.70 -11.77
N LYS A 156 -6.03 23.67 -10.89
CA LYS A 156 -6.87 24.87 -10.83
C LYS A 156 -6.11 26.05 -11.44
N VAL A 157 -6.87 26.94 -12.06
CA VAL A 157 -6.28 28.20 -12.51
C VAL A 157 -6.07 29.06 -11.27
N GLY A 158 -4.88 29.60 -11.09
CA GLY A 158 -4.60 30.53 -10.01
C GLY A 158 -5.54 31.73 -10.10
N LYS A 159 -5.82 32.37 -8.96
CA LYS A 159 -6.53 33.64 -8.95
C LYS A 159 -5.75 34.62 -9.81
N ALA A 160 -6.19 34.77 -11.01
CA ALA A 160 -5.65 35.78 -11.90
C ALA A 160 -5.99 37.10 -11.27
N GLY A 161 -5.18 37.61 -10.65
CA GLY A 161 -5.37 38.86 -10.12
C GLY A 161 -6.08 39.70 -11.04
N ASN A 162 -6.15 39.15 -10.98
CA ASN A 162 -6.02 39.37 -11.58
C ASN A 162 -6.10 39.83 -12.12
#